data_683a83a7bb476f70f74ac1f3c799c441
#
_entry.id   683a83a7bb476f70f74ac1f3c799c441
#
_cell.length_a   1.000
_cell.length_b   1.000
_cell.length_c   1.000
_cell.angle_alpha   90.00
_cell.angle_beta   90.00
_cell.angle_gamma   90.00
#
_symmetry.space_group_name_H-M   'P 1'
#
loop_
_entity.id
_entity.type
_entity.pdbx_description
1 polymer ?
#
loop_
_entity_poly.entity_id
_entity_poly.type
_entity_poly.pdbx_seq_one_letter_code
_entity_poly.pdbx_strand_id
1 'polypeptide(L)'
;MAKPFIVLGDKTSHGGTVIEASGASDTHGKRLARVGDKVTCPKKGHGGTTVIVTGDPTMLVDGQPAARHGDKTACGATLIASQSNSTDI
;
A
#
# COMPACT_ATOMS: atom_id res chain seq x y z
N MET A 1 -8.00 -7.48 14.91
CA MET A 1 -6.69 -6.91 15.19
C MET A 1 -6.41 -5.81 14.19
N ALA A 2 -5.97 -4.70 14.68
CA ALA A 2 -5.63 -3.58 13.80
C ALA A 2 -4.36 -3.90 13.00
N LYS A 3 -4.34 -3.48 11.74
CA LYS A 3 -3.17 -3.63 10.87
C LYS A 3 -2.63 -2.24 10.54
N PRO A 4 -1.31 -2.08 10.46
CA PRO A 4 -0.74 -0.79 10.05
C PRO A 4 -1.16 -0.46 8.63
N PHE A 5 -1.40 0.82 8.36
CA PHE A 5 -1.65 1.30 7.00
C PHE A 5 -0.38 1.29 6.18
N ILE A 6 -0.54 1.09 4.88
CA ILE A 6 0.55 1.23 3.93
C ILE A 6 0.63 2.69 3.52
N VAL A 7 1.84 3.22 3.49
CA VAL A 7 2.08 4.62 3.14
C VAL A 7 3.07 4.69 1.99
N LEU A 8 3.18 5.88 1.40
CA LEU A 8 4.14 6.13 0.32
C LEU A 8 5.54 5.75 0.79
N GLY A 9 6.26 4.99 -0.02
CA GLY A 9 7.61 4.53 0.31
C GLY A 9 7.69 3.18 0.97
N ASP A 10 6.56 2.60 1.35
CA ASP A 10 6.57 1.25 1.95
C ASP A 10 6.96 0.20 0.93
N LYS A 11 7.41 -0.94 1.43
CA LYS A 11 8.01 -2.00 0.61
C LYS A 11 7.07 -3.16 0.39
N THR A 12 7.45 -4.03 -0.53
CA THR A 12 6.71 -5.26 -0.80
C THR A 12 7.62 -6.48 -0.64
N SER A 13 6.99 -7.66 -0.56
CA SER A 13 7.72 -8.93 -0.47
C SER A 13 8.55 -9.24 -1.71
N HIS A 14 8.29 -8.56 -2.83
CA HIS A 14 9.07 -8.72 -4.07
C HIS A 14 10.19 -7.69 -4.18
N GLY A 15 10.46 -6.93 -3.13
CA GLY A 15 11.49 -5.90 -3.15
C GLY A 15 11.04 -4.59 -3.80
N GLY A 16 9.75 -4.44 -4.04
CA GLY A 16 9.21 -3.22 -4.63
C GLY A 16 8.97 -2.13 -3.61
N THR A 17 8.53 -0.97 -4.10
CA THR A 17 8.26 0.21 -3.28
C THR A 17 6.98 0.87 -3.75
N VAL A 18 6.15 1.31 -2.79
CA VAL A 18 4.95 2.09 -3.09
C VAL A 18 5.37 3.47 -3.58
N ILE A 19 5.00 3.81 -4.82
CA ILE A 19 5.41 5.05 -5.46
C ILE A 19 4.27 6.03 -5.70
N GLU A 20 3.04 5.65 -5.34
CA GLU A 20 1.86 6.51 -5.50
C GLU A 20 0.98 6.34 -4.27
N ALA A 21 0.41 7.44 -3.79
CA ALA A 21 -0.45 7.42 -2.63
C ALA A 21 -1.34 8.66 -2.64
N SER A 22 -2.32 8.69 -1.71
CA SER A 22 -3.22 9.83 -1.58
C SER A 22 -2.46 11.10 -1.31
N GLY A 23 -2.88 12.19 -1.96
CA GLY A 23 -2.33 13.52 -1.67
C GLY A 23 -3.07 14.23 -0.56
N ALA A 24 -4.23 13.71 -0.13
CA ALA A 24 -5.11 14.43 0.78
C ALA A 24 -5.13 13.86 2.20
N SER A 25 -4.88 12.57 2.36
CA SER A 25 -4.95 11.91 3.66
C SER A 25 -3.60 11.34 4.03
N ASP A 26 -3.20 11.51 5.27
CA ASP A 26 -1.94 10.97 5.73
C ASP A 26 -2.06 10.49 7.16
N THR A 27 -1.04 9.77 7.61
CA THR A 27 -0.88 9.36 8.99
C THR A 27 0.57 9.60 9.37
N HIS A 28 0.78 10.29 10.49
CA HIS A 28 2.12 10.66 10.95
C HIS A 28 2.94 11.39 9.87
N GLY A 29 2.27 12.22 9.06
CA GLY A 29 2.94 12.97 8.01
C GLY A 29 3.22 12.17 6.74
N LYS A 30 2.69 10.95 6.64
CA LYS A 30 2.87 10.08 5.47
C LYS A 30 1.56 9.93 4.72
N ARG A 31 1.64 9.84 3.40
CA ARG A 31 0.46 9.72 2.54
C ARG A 31 0.03 8.27 2.47
N LEU A 32 -1.27 8.03 2.69
CA LEU A 32 -1.83 6.68 2.71
C LEU A 32 -1.97 6.11 1.30
N ALA A 33 -1.51 4.89 1.11
CA ALA A 33 -1.67 4.17 -0.15
C ALA A 33 -3.07 3.55 -0.22
N ARG A 34 -3.58 3.37 -1.44
CA ARG A 34 -4.93 2.89 -1.69
C ARG A 34 -4.92 1.85 -2.79
N VAL A 35 -6.04 1.11 -2.91
CA VAL A 35 -6.25 0.25 -4.07
C VAL A 35 -6.14 1.10 -5.34
N GLY A 36 -5.39 0.62 -6.31
CA GLY A 36 -5.14 1.32 -7.56
C GLY A 36 -3.84 2.12 -7.59
N ASP A 37 -3.22 2.36 -6.44
CA ASP A 37 -1.97 3.09 -6.39
C ASP A 37 -0.82 2.23 -6.92
N LYS A 38 0.15 2.89 -7.53
CA LYS A 38 1.26 2.22 -8.20
C LYS A 38 2.36 1.81 -7.24
N VAL A 39 2.92 0.65 -7.52
CA VAL A 39 3.99 0.04 -6.73
C VAL A 39 5.01 -0.51 -7.71
N THR A 40 6.29 -0.29 -7.45
CA THR A 40 7.31 -0.93 -8.29
C THR A 40 7.36 -2.42 -7.99
N CYS A 41 7.73 -3.21 -8.99
CA CYS A 41 7.87 -4.65 -8.81
C CYS A 41 9.11 -5.09 -9.60
N PRO A 42 10.30 -5.05 -8.96
CA PRO A 42 11.55 -5.37 -9.66
C PRO A 42 11.72 -6.85 -9.95
N LYS A 43 10.81 -7.68 -9.48
CA LYS A 43 10.90 -9.11 -9.72
C LYS A 43 10.85 -9.40 -11.21
N LYS A 44 11.75 -10.28 -11.68
CA LYS A 44 11.88 -10.61 -13.08
C LYS A 44 10.56 -11.12 -13.64
N GLY A 45 10.16 -10.59 -14.79
CA GLY A 45 8.93 -11.01 -15.45
C GLY A 45 7.69 -10.26 -15.01
N HIS A 46 7.79 -9.34 -14.07
CA HIS A 46 6.63 -8.60 -13.54
C HIS A 46 6.43 -7.22 -14.14
N GLY A 47 7.21 -6.86 -15.17
CA GLY A 47 7.01 -5.61 -15.89
C GLY A 47 7.43 -4.34 -15.19
N GLY A 48 8.01 -4.43 -14.01
CA GLY A 48 8.58 -3.29 -13.29
C GLY A 48 7.60 -2.48 -12.47
N THR A 49 6.31 -2.48 -12.80
CA THR A 49 5.28 -1.71 -12.07
C THR A 49 4.00 -2.51 -11.96
N THR A 50 3.37 -2.40 -10.81
CA THR A 50 2.09 -3.05 -10.54
C THR A 50 1.19 -2.08 -9.78
N VAL A 51 0.00 -2.52 -9.40
CA VAL A 51 -0.93 -1.70 -8.62
C VAL A 51 -1.43 -2.51 -7.43
N ILE A 52 -1.85 -1.79 -6.38
CA ILE A 52 -2.47 -2.41 -5.21
C ILE A 52 -3.87 -2.86 -5.60
N VAL A 53 -4.23 -4.10 -5.28
CA VAL A 53 -5.53 -4.66 -5.67
C VAL A 53 -6.44 -4.99 -4.49
N THR A 54 -5.93 -5.02 -3.27
CA THR A 54 -6.76 -5.25 -2.08
C THR A 54 -6.53 -4.16 -1.04
N GLY A 55 -7.55 -3.88 -0.25
CA GLY A 55 -7.51 -2.90 0.81
C GLY A 55 -8.69 -3.06 1.74
N ASP A 56 -8.84 -2.14 2.68
CA ASP A 56 -9.92 -2.18 3.66
C ASP A 56 -11.15 -1.43 3.11
N PRO A 57 -12.22 -2.16 2.75
CA PRO A 57 -13.40 -1.51 2.18
C PRO A 57 -14.14 -0.61 3.17
N THR A 58 -13.83 -0.69 4.45
CA THR A 58 -14.45 0.17 5.46
C THR A 58 -13.69 1.47 5.67
N MET A 59 -12.51 1.60 5.09
CA MET A 59 -11.68 2.80 5.20
C MET A 59 -11.34 3.31 3.81
N LEU A 60 -12.15 4.26 3.32
CA LEU A 60 -11.95 4.82 1.99
C LEU A 60 -11.09 6.07 2.06
N VAL A 61 -10.13 6.17 1.17
CA VAL A 61 -9.28 7.35 1.00
C VAL A 61 -9.46 7.79 -0.45
N ASP A 62 -10.03 8.97 -0.65
CA ASP A 62 -10.37 9.48 -1.97
C ASP A 62 -11.21 8.49 -2.77
N GLY A 63 -12.13 7.80 -2.09
CA GLY A 63 -13.05 6.87 -2.73
C GLY A 63 -12.50 5.48 -2.98
N GLN A 64 -11.26 5.20 -2.58
CA GLN A 64 -10.64 3.89 -2.76
C GLN A 64 -10.28 3.26 -1.42
N PRO A 65 -10.39 1.93 -1.28
CA PRO A 65 -10.02 1.27 -0.03
C PRO A 65 -8.54 1.52 0.33
N ALA A 66 -8.30 1.88 1.59
CA ALA A 66 -6.96 2.09 2.08
C ALA A 66 -6.21 0.75 2.19
N ALA A 67 -4.96 0.71 1.71
CA ALA A 67 -4.14 -0.49 1.81
C ALA A 67 -3.57 -0.64 3.21
N ARG A 68 -3.44 -1.88 3.66
CA ARG A 68 -2.89 -2.21 4.98
C ARG A 68 -1.85 -3.31 4.84
N HIS A 69 -1.08 -3.48 5.88
CA HIS A 69 -0.07 -4.54 5.94
C HIS A 69 -0.71 -5.88 5.57
N GLY A 70 -0.10 -6.60 4.64
CA GLY A 70 -0.62 -7.88 4.19
C GLY A 70 -1.48 -7.80 2.93
N ASP A 71 -1.87 -6.61 2.51
CA ASP A 71 -2.62 -6.46 1.26
C ASP A 71 -1.73 -6.76 0.06
N LYS A 72 -2.36 -7.00 -1.08
CA LYS A 72 -1.67 -7.56 -2.24
C LYS A 72 -1.63 -6.59 -3.41
N THR A 73 -0.64 -6.82 -4.26
CA THR A 73 -0.55 -6.15 -5.56
C THR A 73 -0.98 -7.12 -6.67
N ALA A 74 -1.20 -6.58 -7.86
CA ALA A 74 -1.62 -7.38 -9.01
C ALA A 74 -0.58 -8.43 -9.40
N CYS A 75 0.68 -8.19 -9.10
CA CYS A 75 1.74 -9.16 -9.41
C CYS A 75 1.93 -10.22 -8.31
N GLY A 76 1.09 -10.19 -7.28
CA GLY A 76 1.15 -11.18 -6.21
C GLY A 76 2.06 -10.80 -5.05
N ALA A 77 2.63 -9.61 -5.05
CA ALA A 77 3.47 -9.17 -3.94
C ALA A 77 2.60 -8.81 -2.73
N THR A 78 3.16 -8.93 -1.55
CA THR A 78 2.50 -8.56 -0.30
C THR A 78 3.07 -7.24 0.19
N LEU A 79 2.19 -6.31 0.56
CA LEU A 79 2.59 -5.01 1.08
C LEU A 79 3.05 -5.14 2.53
N ILE A 80 4.14 -4.46 2.85
CA ILE A 80 4.76 -4.52 4.17
C ILE A 80 4.80 -3.11 4.74
N ALA A 81 4.10 -2.90 5.86
CA ALA A 81 4.05 -1.59 6.48
C ALA A 81 5.35 -1.28 7.21
N SER A 82 5.86 -0.07 7.03
CA SER A 82 7.03 0.40 7.75
C SER A 82 6.68 1.05 9.09
N GLN A 83 5.42 1.44 9.27
CA GLN A 83 4.95 2.12 10.48
C GLN A 83 4.14 1.16 11.34
N SER A 84 4.81 0.50 12.28
CA SER A 84 4.14 -0.49 13.11
C SER A 84 3.17 0.15 14.11
N ASN A 85 3.34 1.42 14.44
CA ASN A 85 2.47 2.12 15.38
C ASN A 85 1.40 2.97 14.68
N SER A 86 1.31 2.89 13.37
CA SER A 86 0.30 3.60 12.59
C SER A 86 -0.74 2.60 12.15
N THR A 87 -1.72 2.36 13.01
CA THR A 87 -2.71 1.30 12.79
C THR A 87 -4.08 1.88 12.46
N ASP A 88 -4.99 1.00 12.08
CA ASP A 88 -6.34 1.37 11.65
C ASP A 88 -7.36 1.45 12.81
N ILE A 89 -6.87 1.56 14.00
CA ILE A 89 -7.76 1.74 15.15
C ILE A 89 -8.08 3.20 15.39
#